data_82a9afb4a7ebc973d80ad7f9c3ecc5d7
#
_entry.id   82a9afb4a7ebc973d80ad7f9c3ecc5d7
#
_cell.length_a   1.000
_cell.length_b   1.000
_cell.length_c   1.000
_cell.angle_alpha   90.00
_cell.angle_beta   90.00
_cell.angle_gamma   90.00
#
_symmetry.space_group_name_H-M   'P 1'
#
loop_
_entity.id
_entity.type
_entity.pdbx_description
1 polymer ?
#
loop_
_entity_poly.entity_id
_entity_poly.type
_entity_poly.pdbx_seq_one_letter_code
_entity_poly.pdbx_strand_id
1 'polypeptide(L)'
;PAKEAKIWRGGQKALEKITLKKGLSSQDVLTLLSAEAYFDMMHLPLPQDTKGIMERFVSENLILHDEVGYSITELGALVFAKSLGDFDELKRKVVRVIVYKGKNKLETIREQVFDKGYAIGFESMVSWRNGQLPSDEEIGQALRKDARMYPEIAIRELVANMLIHQDLSEQGFPMIEIYSDR
;
A
#
# COMPACT_ATOMS: atom_id res chain seq x y z
N PRO A 1 -30.37 -6.70 10.47
CA PRO A 1 -29.21 -7.37 9.85
C PRO A 1 -29.18 -7.24 8.31
N ALA A 2 -30.34 -7.49 7.58
CA ALA A 2 -30.35 -7.46 6.11
C ALA A 2 -30.21 -6.04 5.49
N LYS A 3 -30.70 -5.00 6.16
CA LYS A 3 -30.57 -3.61 5.71
C LYS A 3 -29.13 -3.07 5.88
N GLU A 4 -28.45 -3.44 6.96
CA GLU A 4 -27.06 -3.05 7.21
C GLU A 4 -26.11 -3.70 6.18
N ALA A 5 -26.29 -5.01 5.87
CA ALA A 5 -25.52 -5.68 4.83
C ALA A 5 -25.70 -5.05 3.42
N LYS A 6 -26.86 -4.42 3.16
CA LYS A 6 -27.14 -3.72 1.90
C LYS A 6 -26.47 -2.33 1.83
N ILE A 7 -26.34 -1.66 2.97
CA ILE A 7 -25.61 -0.38 3.09
C ILE A 7 -24.11 -0.64 2.86
N TRP A 8 -23.54 -1.67 3.47
CA TRP A 8 -22.13 -2.04 3.30
C TRP A 8 -21.78 -2.50 1.88
N ARG A 9 -22.71 -3.20 1.18
CA ARG A 9 -22.50 -3.62 -0.22
C ARG A 9 -22.76 -2.53 -1.25
N GLY A 10 -23.50 -1.48 -0.92
CA GLY A 10 -23.85 -0.39 -1.85
C GLY A 10 -22.82 0.72 -1.97
N GLY A 11 -21.80 0.76 -1.10
CA GLY A 11 -20.80 1.81 -1.04
C GLY A 11 -19.40 1.44 -1.57
N GLN A 12 -19.11 0.15 -1.72
CA GLN A 12 -17.83 -0.28 -2.31
C GLN A 12 -17.91 -0.18 -3.83
N LYS A 13 -17.41 0.90 -4.38
CA LYS A 13 -17.10 0.97 -5.83
C LYS A 13 -16.11 -0.16 -6.13
N ALA A 14 -16.40 -0.98 -7.12
CA ALA A 14 -15.48 -2.02 -7.56
C ALA A 14 -14.25 -1.34 -8.18
N LEU A 15 -13.12 -1.32 -7.48
CA LEU A 15 -11.89 -0.61 -7.85
C LEU A 15 -11.37 -1.03 -9.22
N GLU A 16 -11.62 -2.27 -9.61
CA GLU A 16 -11.30 -2.81 -10.93
C GLU A 16 -12.11 -2.22 -12.09
N LYS A 17 -13.20 -1.50 -11.79
CA LYS A 17 -14.09 -0.86 -12.80
C LYS A 17 -13.87 0.64 -12.92
N ILE A 18 -13.14 1.25 -12.01
CA ILE A 18 -12.82 2.67 -12.03
C ILE A 18 -11.49 2.84 -12.75
N THR A 19 -11.46 3.65 -13.81
CA THR A 19 -10.25 3.96 -14.56
C THR A 19 -9.73 5.34 -14.20
N LEU A 20 -8.44 5.44 -13.84
CA LEU A 20 -7.78 6.69 -13.46
C LEU A 20 -7.04 7.33 -14.64
N LYS A 21 -6.42 6.51 -15.49
CA LYS A 21 -5.73 6.98 -16.71
C LYS A 21 -6.17 6.13 -17.90
N LYS A 22 -6.38 6.78 -19.06
CA LYS A 22 -6.91 6.13 -20.28
C LYS A 22 -6.05 6.43 -21.50
N GLY A 23 -6.19 5.60 -22.54
CA GLY A 23 -5.53 5.80 -23.83
C GLY A 23 -4.01 5.65 -23.76
N LEU A 24 -3.52 4.78 -22.90
CA LEU A 24 -2.09 4.58 -22.67
C LEU A 24 -1.53 3.53 -23.63
N SER A 25 -0.27 3.72 -24.04
CA SER A 25 0.52 2.65 -24.64
C SER A 25 0.96 1.63 -23.57
N SER A 26 1.38 0.47 -24.01
CA SER A 26 1.96 -0.54 -23.09
C SER A 26 3.20 0.00 -22.35
N GLN A 27 3.98 0.86 -22.99
CA GLN A 27 5.15 1.48 -22.38
C GLN A 27 4.75 2.49 -21.29
N ASP A 28 3.69 3.28 -21.51
CA ASP A 28 3.17 4.21 -20.49
C ASP A 28 2.67 3.45 -19.27
N VAL A 29 1.97 2.31 -19.47
CA VAL A 29 1.55 1.44 -18.35
C VAL A 29 2.76 0.97 -17.55
N LEU A 30 3.82 0.45 -18.19
CA LEU A 30 5.02 -0.02 -17.52
C LEU A 30 5.84 1.12 -16.88
N THR A 31 5.67 2.35 -17.32
CA THR A 31 6.26 3.52 -16.65
C THR A 31 5.56 3.81 -15.31
N LEU A 32 4.25 3.61 -15.26
CA LEU A 32 3.41 3.94 -14.10
C LEU A 32 3.26 2.77 -13.12
N LEU A 33 3.15 1.53 -13.62
CA LEU A 33 2.96 0.33 -12.80
C LEU A 33 4.23 -0.52 -12.78
N SER A 34 4.51 -1.18 -11.65
CA SER A 34 5.63 -2.12 -11.53
C SER A 34 5.17 -3.54 -11.89
N ALA A 35 5.62 -4.02 -13.05
CA ALA A 35 5.44 -5.41 -13.44
C ALA A 35 6.24 -6.34 -12.53
N GLU A 36 7.48 -5.98 -12.20
CA GLU A 36 8.35 -6.76 -11.34
C GLU A 36 7.66 -7.07 -9.99
N ALA A 37 7.12 -6.03 -9.34
CA ALA A 37 6.44 -6.20 -8.05
C ALA A 37 5.22 -7.13 -8.13
N TYR A 38 4.46 -7.07 -9.23
CA TYR A 38 3.34 -7.97 -9.44
C TYR A 38 3.79 -9.43 -9.58
N PHE A 39 4.75 -9.70 -10.49
CA PHE A 39 5.20 -11.06 -10.76
C PHE A 39 5.92 -11.67 -9.56
N ASP A 40 6.72 -10.89 -8.82
CA ASP A 40 7.36 -11.32 -7.58
C ASP A 40 6.32 -11.69 -6.51
N MET A 41 5.31 -10.84 -6.29
CA MET A 41 4.24 -11.08 -5.32
C MET A 41 3.43 -12.34 -5.65
N MET A 42 3.18 -12.58 -6.94
CA MET A 42 2.43 -13.76 -7.40
C MET A 42 3.30 -15.02 -7.54
N HIS A 43 4.61 -14.93 -7.25
CA HIS A 43 5.59 -16.00 -7.44
C HIS A 43 5.59 -16.57 -8.87
N LEU A 44 5.45 -15.67 -9.85
CA LEU A 44 5.44 -16.00 -11.27
C LEU A 44 6.71 -15.47 -11.96
N PRO A 45 7.21 -16.16 -12.99
CA PRO A 45 8.30 -15.63 -13.80
C PRO A 45 7.83 -14.39 -14.57
N LEU A 46 8.65 -13.34 -14.57
CA LEU A 46 8.38 -12.15 -15.36
C LEU A 46 8.54 -12.47 -16.86
N PRO A 47 7.48 -12.25 -17.70
CA PRO A 47 7.59 -12.43 -19.13
C PRO A 47 8.66 -11.51 -19.74
N GLN A 48 9.36 -12.01 -20.76
CA GLN A 48 10.38 -11.22 -21.48
C GLN A 48 9.74 -10.21 -22.44
N ASP A 49 8.52 -10.47 -22.89
CA ASP A 49 7.78 -9.61 -23.79
C ASP A 49 6.73 -8.75 -23.05
N THR A 50 6.55 -7.55 -23.51
CA THR A 50 5.56 -6.61 -23.01
C THR A 50 4.13 -7.13 -23.16
N LYS A 51 3.86 -7.90 -24.22
CA LYS A 51 2.53 -8.42 -24.51
C LYS A 51 2.05 -9.37 -23.40
N GLY A 52 2.89 -10.32 -22.99
CA GLY A 52 2.56 -11.24 -21.90
C GLY A 52 2.29 -10.53 -20.58
N ILE A 53 3.03 -9.43 -20.31
CA ILE A 53 2.77 -8.61 -19.11
C ILE A 53 1.39 -7.94 -19.22
N MET A 54 1.07 -7.33 -20.37
CA MET A 54 -0.22 -6.66 -20.57
C MET A 54 -1.40 -7.62 -20.48
N GLU A 55 -1.28 -8.79 -21.13
CA GLU A 55 -2.32 -9.84 -21.06
C GLU A 55 -2.58 -10.26 -19.62
N ARG A 56 -1.53 -10.38 -18.82
CA ARG A 56 -1.66 -10.72 -17.40
C ARG A 56 -2.32 -9.60 -16.62
N PHE A 57 -1.91 -8.36 -16.81
CA PHE A 57 -2.51 -7.20 -16.13
C PHE A 57 -4.00 -7.03 -16.47
N VAL A 58 -4.39 -7.30 -17.73
CA VAL A 58 -5.80 -7.30 -18.16
C VAL A 58 -6.58 -8.41 -17.47
N SER A 59 -6.03 -9.63 -17.41
CA SER A 59 -6.71 -10.78 -16.78
C SER A 59 -6.99 -10.58 -15.29
N GLU A 60 -6.17 -9.77 -14.62
CA GLU A 60 -6.32 -9.43 -13.19
C GLU A 60 -7.08 -8.10 -12.98
N ASN A 61 -7.61 -7.51 -14.03
CA ASN A 61 -8.29 -6.21 -13.97
C ASN A 61 -7.44 -5.06 -13.36
N LEU A 62 -6.12 -5.16 -13.42
CA LEU A 62 -5.21 -4.07 -13.06
C LEU A 62 -5.23 -2.97 -14.12
N ILE A 63 -5.44 -3.36 -15.36
CA ILE A 63 -5.68 -2.49 -16.50
C ILE A 63 -6.85 -3.03 -17.33
N LEU A 64 -7.47 -2.15 -18.09
CA LEU A 64 -8.44 -2.49 -19.13
C LEU A 64 -7.84 -2.19 -20.49
N HIS A 65 -8.30 -2.90 -21.54
CA HIS A 65 -7.87 -2.67 -22.92
C HIS A 65 -9.11 -2.43 -23.80
N ASP A 66 -9.09 -1.36 -24.55
CA ASP A 66 -10.13 -0.97 -25.50
C ASP A 66 -9.52 -0.55 -26.86
N GLU A 67 -10.34 -0.03 -27.76
CA GLU A 67 -9.88 0.40 -29.11
C GLU A 67 -8.90 1.60 -29.07
N VAL A 68 -8.87 2.35 -27.98
CA VAL A 68 -8.03 3.55 -27.80
C VAL A 68 -6.67 3.18 -27.19
N GLY A 69 -6.59 2.03 -26.49
CA GLY A 69 -5.38 1.58 -25.81
C GLY A 69 -5.66 0.99 -24.44
N TYR A 70 -4.70 1.15 -23.51
CA TYR A 70 -4.84 0.66 -22.15
C TYR A 70 -5.35 1.74 -21.21
N SER A 71 -6.09 1.31 -20.20
CA SER A 71 -6.59 2.16 -19.12
C SER A 71 -6.19 1.56 -17.78
N ILE A 72 -5.52 2.31 -16.91
CA ILE A 72 -5.14 1.84 -15.57
C ILE A 72 -6.34 1.96 -14.64
N THR A 73 -6.68 0.87 -13.97
CA THR A 73 -7.77 0.84 -12.97
C THR A 73 -7.31 1.42 -11.63
N GLU A 74 -8.26 1.81 -10.79
CA GLU A 74 -7.97 2.26 -9.42
C GLU A 74 -7.30 1.13 -8.62
N LEU A 75 -7.71 -0.13 -8.81
CA LEU A 75 -7.07 -1.31 -8.21
C LEU A 75 -5.60 -1.41 -8.64
N GLY A 76 -5.34 -1.38 -9.95
CA GLY A 76 -3.97 -1.52 -10.48
C GLY A 76 -3.04 -0.43 -9.96
N ALA A 77 -3.51 0.83 -9.95
CA ALA A 77 -2.74 1.95 -9.46
C ALA A 77 -2.51 1.87 -7.94
N LEU A 78 -3.55 1.61 -7.14
CA LEU A 78 -3.46 1.56 -5.68
C LEU A 78 -2.47 0.49 -5.20
N VAL A 79 -2.40 -0.65 -5.91
CA VAL A 79 -1.58 -1.80 -5.49
C VAL A 79 -0.18 -1.74 -6.09
N PHE A 80 -0.04 -1.40 -7.38
CA PHE A 80 1.21 -1.54 -8.13
C PHE A 80 1.78 -0.25 -8.73
N ALA A 81 1.25 0.93 -8.40
CA ALA A 81 1.85 2.18 -8.87
C ALA A 81 3.28 2.34 -8.35
N LYS A 82 4.18 2.78 -9.22
CA LYS A 82 5.55 3.18 -8.84
C LYS A 82 5.54 4.44 -7.96
N SER A 83 4.54 5.32 -8.19
CA SER A 83 4.18 6.42 -7.30
C SER A 83 2.67 6.67 -7.35
N LEU A 84 2.01 6.70 -6.18
CA LEU A 84 0.59 7.07 -6.06
C LEU A 84 0.37 8.55 -6.43
N GLY A 85 1.43 9.37 -6.33
CA GLY A 85 1.40 10.77 -6.70
C GLY A 85 1.17 11.04 -8.19
N ASP A 86 1.39 10.03 -9.05
CA ASP A 86 1.12 10.11 -10.48
C ASP A 86 -0.38 10.03 -10.82
N PHE A 87 -1.23 9.73 -9.83
CA PHE A 87 -2.68 9.59 -9.96
C PHE A 87 -3.37 10.60 -9.04
N ASP A 88 -4.09 11.56 -9.62
CA ASP A 88 -4.70 12.67 -8.87
C ASP A 88 -5.64 12.18 -7.76
N GLU A 89 -6.40 11.12 -8.02
CA GLU A 89 -7.34 10.52 -7.08
C GLU A 89 -6.63 9.80 -5.93
N LEU A 90 -5.39 9.35 -6.13
CA LEU A 90 -4.63 8.58 -5.14
C LEU A 90 -3.58 9.41 -4.38
N LYS A 91 -3.40 10.69 -4.66
CA LYS A 91 -2.44 11.56 -3.97
C LYS A 91 -2.62 11.57 -2.46
N ARG A 92 -3.85 11.36 -1.97
CA ARG A 92 -4.16 11.29 -0.54
C ARG A 92 -4.22 9.87 0.02
N LYS A 93 -3.85 8.87 -0.79
CA LYS A 93 -3.76 7.46 -0.35
C LYS A 93 -2.33 7.03 -0.01
N VAL A 94 -1.37 7.95 -0.08
CA VAL A 94 -0.02 7.76 0.44
C VAL A 94 -0.08 7.53 1.96
N VAL A 95 0.70 6.58 2.46
CA VAL A 95 0.72 6.28 3.89
C VAL A 95 1.70 7.20 4.60
N ARG A 96 1.27 7.84 5.67
CA ARG A 96 2.11 8.68 6.52
C ARG A 96 2.40 7.97 7.83
N VAL A 97 3.67 7.89 8.19
CA VAL A 97 4.09 7.36 9.49
C VAL A 97 4.74 8.47 10.27
N ILE A 98 4.22 8.77 11.46
CA ILE A 98 4.66 9.87 12.30
C ILE A 98 5.10 9.32 13.65
N VAL A 99 6.31 9.70 14.08
CA VAL A 99 6.86 9.38 15.40
C VAL A 99 6.83 10.63 16.25
N TYR A 100 6.14 10.56 17.38
CA TYR A 100 6.07 11.63 18.37
C TYR A 100 7.03 11.38 19.53
N LYS A 101 7.59 12.45 20.10
CA LYS A 101 8.52 12.39 21.23
C LYS A 101 7.87 11.93 22.53
N GLY A 102 6.61 12.24 22.70
CA GLY A 102 5.87 12.02 23.95
C GLY A 102 4.60 11.21 23.72
N LYS A 103 3.67 11.37 24.66
CA LYS A 103 2.36 10.72 24.63
C LYS A 103 1.29 11.52 23.88
N ASN A 104 1.67 12.63 23.26
CA ASN A 104 0.80 13.53 22.53
C ASN A 104 1.44 13.99 21.22
N LYS A 105 0.69 14.74 20.39
CA LYS A 105 1.10 15.20 19.05
C LYS A 105 1.87 16.53 19.05
N LEU A 106 2.37 17.01 20.19
CA LEU A 106 2.99 18.33 20.27
C LEU A 106 4.38 18.40 19.63
N GLU A 107 5.18 17.33 19.77
CA GLU A 107 6.51 17.27 19.20
C GLU A 107 6.67 16.05 18.31
N THR A 108 6.91 16.29 17.01
CA THR A 108 7.24 15.25 16.03
C THR A 108 8.74 15.03 16.01
N ILE A 109 9.19 13.80 16.21
CA ILE A 109 10.60 13.42 16.02
C ILE A 109 10.90 13.21 14.55
N ARG A 110 10.01 12.46 13.85
CA ARG A 110 10.19 12.06 12.46
C ARG A 110 8.86 11.82 11.78
N GLU A 111 8.80 12.13 10.51
CA GLU A 111 7.72 11.74 9.60
C GLU A 111 8.32 11.07 8.37
N GLN A 112 7.64 10.03 7.90
CA GLN A 112 7.97 9.34 6.65
C GLN A 112 6.70 9.16 5.83
N VAL A 113 6.80 9.47 4.55
CA VAL A 113 5.72 9.25 3.57
C VAL A 113 6.10 8.06 2.70
N PHE A 114 5.16 7.13 2.52
CA PHE A 114 5.26 5.97 1.63
C PHE A 114 4.28 6.20 0.49
N ASP A 115 4.80 6.55 -0.66
CA ASP A 115 4.05 6.98 -1.84
C ASP A 115 3.93 5.91 -2.94
N LYS A 116 4.51 4.74 -2.74
CA LYS A 116 4.40 3.61 -3.67
C LYS A 116 3.08 2.88 -3.49
N GLY A 117 2.65 2.20 -4.53
CA GLY A 117 1.53 1.25 -4.46
C GLY A 117 1.68 0.28 -3.30
N TYR A 118 0.58 -0.14 -2.71
CA TYR A 118 0.58 -0.83 -1.42
C TYR A 118 1.37 -2.14 -1.42
N ALA A 119 1.31 -2.93 -2.50
CA ALA A 119 2.12 -4.15 -2.58
C ALA A 119 3.62 -3.84 -2.62
N ILE A 120 4.02 -2.77 -3.29
CA ILE A 120 5.42 -2.35 -3.41
C ILE A 120 5.92 -1.77 -2.09
N GLY A 121 5.09 -0.95 -1.44
CA GLY A 121 5.46 -0.18 -0.24
C GLY A 121 5.39 -0.95 1.07
N PHE A 122 4.63 -2.05 1.12
CA PHE A 122 4.26 -2.75 2.36
C PHE A 122 5.47 -3.18 3.20
N GLU A 123 6.41 -3.90 2.61
CA GLU A 123 7.58 -4.39 3.35
C GLU A 123 8.47 -3.26 3.88
N SER A 124 8.61 -2.18 3.10
CA SER A 124 9.37 -1.01 3.53
C SER A 124 8.69 -0.27 4.68
N MET A 125 7.34 -0.18 4.68
CA MET A 125 6.56 0.39 5.78
C MET A 125 6.73 -0.42 7.09
N VAL A 126 6.60 -1.74 6.99
CA VAL A 126 6.74 -2.64 8.16
C VAL A 126 8.17 -2.56 8.71
N SER A 127 9.18 -2.64 7.84
CA SER A 127 10.59 -2.59 8.23
C SER A 127 10.96 -1.24 8.86
N TRP A 128 10.51 -0.13 8.27
CA TRP A 128 10.77 1.20 8.79
C TRP A 128 10.16 1.38 10.19
N ARG A 129 8.90 0.96 10.38
CA ARG A 129 8.22 1.05 11.68
C ARG A 129 8.91 0.20 12.74
N ASN A 130 9.34 -1.01 12.40
CA ASN A 130 10.05 -1.89 13.33
C ASN A 130 11.36 -1.25 13.86
N GLY A 131 12.04 -0.45 13.03
CA GLY A 131 13.22 0.31 13.43
C GLY A 131 12.94 1.53 14.32
N GLN A 132 11.67 1.96 14.46
CA GLN A 132 11.27 3.11 15.28
C GLN A 132 10.63 2.72 16.62
N LEU A 133 10.30 1.43 16.80
CA LEU A 133 9.70 0.96 18.04
C LEU A 133 10.78 0.87 19.14
N PRO A 134 10.42 1.21 20.40
CA PRO A 134 11.30 0.98 21.53
C PRO A 134 11.69 -0.50 21.60
N SER A 135 12.96 -0.78 21.68
CA SER A 135 13.49 -2.09 22.04
C SER A 135 14.01 -1.98 23.47
N ASP A 136 13.52 -2.82 24.37
CA ASP A 136 14.13 -2.97 25.69
C ASP A 136 15.44 -3.74 25.49
N GLU A 137 16.57 -3.07 25.71
CA GLU A 137 17.85 -3.73 25.84
C GLU A 137 17.88 -4.44 27.20
N GLU A 138 17.45 -5.70 27.26
CA GLU A 138 17.80 -6.55 28.40
C GLU A 138 19.30 -6.90 28.30
N ILE A 139 20.10 -6.18 29.09
CA ILE A 139 21.52 -6.49 29.29
C ILE A 139 21.61 -7.72 30.18
N GLY A 140 21.39 -8.90 29.61
CA GLY A 140 21.64 -10.19 30.22
C GLY A 140 22.97 -10.76 29.73
N GLN A 141 23.83 -11.19 30.64
CA GLN A 141 25.09 -11.87 30.34
C GLN A 141 24.84 -13.10 29.46
N ALA A 142 25.10 -13.02 28.17
CA ALA A 142 25.40 -14.06 27.19
C ALA A 142 24.56 -14.12 25.91
N LEU A 143 23.39 -13.53 25.79
CA LEU A 143 22.64 -13.47 24.49
C LEU A 143 21.82 -12.18 24.43
N ARG A 144 22.14 -11.32 23.45
CA ARG A 144 21.32 -10.18 23.10
C ARG A 144 19.98 -10.70 22.55
N LYS A 145 18.95 -10.74 23.40
CA LYS A 145 17.58 -10.87 22.94
C LYS A 145 17.01 -9.46 22.82
N ASP A 146 16.87 -8.98 21.60
CA ASP A 146 16.06 -7.79 21.32
C ASP A 146 14.59 -8.16 21.65
N ALA A 147 14.16 -7.92 22.87
CA ALA A 147 12.77 -8.05 23.26
C ALA A 147 12.01 -6.87 22.66
N ARG A 148 11.52 -7.03 21.44
CA ARG A 148 10.64 -6.03 20.79
C ARG A 148 9.34 -5.97 21.57
N MET A 149 8.91 -4.77 21.96
CA MET A 149 7.65 -4.54 22.68
C MET A 149 6.43 -5.11 21.94
N TYR A 150 6.49 -5.15 20.59
CA TYR A 150 5.44 -5.71 19.75
C TYR A 150 6.00 -6.76 18.79
N PRO A 151 5.37 -7.95 18.71
CA PRO A 151 5.74 -8.95 17.71
C PRO A 151 5.62 -8.41 16.29
N GLU A 152 6.57 -8.75 15.43
CA GLU A 152 6.56 -8.29 14.03
C GLU A 152 5.29 -8.71 13.30
N ILE A 153 4.77 -9.91 13.57
CA ILE A 153 3.53 -10.40 12.98
C ILE A 153 2.33 -9.50 13.32
N ALA A 154 2.25 -9.00 14.56
CA ALA A 154 1.16 -8.09 14.95
C ALA A 154 1.25 -6.75 14.22
N ILE A 155 2.47 -6.25 13.98
CA ILE A 155 2.68 -5.03 13.21
C ILE A 155 2.25 -5.22 11.76
N ARG A 156 2.66 -6.32 11.12
CA ARG A 156 2.27 -6.65 9.75
C ARG A 156 0.75 -6.70 9.61
N GLU A 157 0.08 -7.37 10.55
CA GLU A 157 -1.37 -7.47 10.57
C GLU A 157 -2.05 -6.11 10.73
N LEU A 158 -1.58 -5.26 11.63
CA LEU A 158 -2.13 -3.91 11.82
C LEU A 158 -1.97 -3.04 10.58
N VAL A 159 -0.80 -3.06 9.93
CA VAL A 159 -0.56 -2.32 8.68
C VAL A 159 -1.44 -2.86 7.56
N ALA A 160 -1.53 -4.18 7.39
CA ALA A 160 -2.38 -4.80 6.39
C ALA A 160 -3.86 -4.43 6.60
N ASN A 161 -4.36 -4.52 7.82
CA ASN A 161 -5.75 -4.17 8.17
C ASN A 161 -6.04 -2.68 7.92
N MET A 162 -5.11 -1.78 8.24
CA MET A 162 -5.25 -0.36 7.93
C MET A 162 -5.41 -0.13 6.42
N LEU A 163 -4.60 -0.80 5.58
CA LEU A 163 -4.64 -0.65 4.13
C LEU A 163 -5.89 -1.26 3.50
N ILE A 164 -6.35 -2.41 3.99
CA ILE A 164 -7.47 -3.16 3.43
C ILE A 164 -8.82 -2.55 3.83
N HIS A 165 -8.92 -2.05 5.07
CA HIS A 165 -10.19 -1.57 5.65
C HIS A 165 -10.35 -0.05 5.60
N GLN A 166 -9.44 0.68 4.97
CA GLN A 166 -9.62 2.12 4.78
C GLN A 166 -10.82 2.42 3.88
N ASP A 167 -11.51 3.51 4.16
CA ASP A 167 -12.50 4.05 3.24
C ASP A 167 -11.79 4.84 2.12
N LEU A 168 -11.80 4.27 0.91
CA LEU A 168 -11.17 4.89 -0.25
C LEU A 168 -11.95 6.11 -0.76
N SER A 169 -13.23 6.28 -0.39
CA SER A 169 -14.02 7.46 -0.74
C SER A 169 -13.68 8.68 0.12
N GLU A 170 -13.14 8.46 1.33
CA GLU A 170 -12.70 9.51 2.23
C GLU A 170 -11.43 10.22 1.72
N GLN A 171 -11.34 11.51 1.95
CA GLN A 171 -10.19 12.31 1.53
C GLN A 171 -9.04 12.32 2.56
N GLY A 172 -9.06 11.41 3.54
CA GLY A 172 -8.03 11.27 4.56
C GLY A 172 -6.80 10.53 4.05
N PHE A 173 -5.67 10.73 4.75
CA PHE A 173 -4.45 9.93 4.55
C PHE A 173 -4.50 8.73 5.49
N PRO A 174 -4.18 7.49 5.03
CA PRO A 174 -3.88 6.41 5.95
C PRO A 174 -2.65 6.80 6.78
N MET A 175 -2.76 6.65 8.10
CA MET A 175 -1.75 7.17 9.01
C MET A 175 -1.38 6.16 10.09
N ILE A 176 -0.09 6.03 10.36
CA ILE A 176 0.46 5.28 11.49
C ILE A 176 1.10 6.29 12.43
N GLU A 177 0.66 6.32 13.67
CA GLU A 177 1.18 7.20 14.69
C GLU A 177 1.87 6.37 15.78
N ILE A 178 3.12 6.73 16.09
CA ILE A 178 3.94 6.07 17.10
C ILE A 178 4.21 7.08 18.21
N TYR A 179 3.84 6.71 19.41
CA TYR A 179 4.06 7.49 20.63
C TYR A 179 5.08 6.77 21.52
N SER A 180 5.57 7.46 22.56
CA SER A 180 6.55 6.87 23.47
C SER A 180 6.01 5.70 24.32
N ASP A 181 4.69 5.53 24.37
CA ASP A 181 4.00 4.54 25.21
C ASP A 181 3.02 3.63 24.43
N ARG A 182 2.87 3.80 23.11
CA ARG A 182 1.98 2.99 22.25
C ARG A 182 2.30 3.15 20.77
#